data_46c65b4f35c6662520ce0e98337871d7
#
_entry.id   46c65b4f35c6662520ce0e98337871d7
#
_cell.length_a   1.000
_cell.length_b   1.000
_cell.length_c   1.000
_cell.angle_alpha   90.00
_cell.angle_beta   90.00
_cell.angle_gamma   90.00
#
_symmetry.space_group_name_H-M   'P 1'
#
loop_
_entity.id
_entity.type
_entity.pdbx_description
1 polymer ?
#
loop_
_entity_poly.entity_id
_entity_poly.type
_entity_poly.pdbx_seq_one_letter_code
_entity_poly.pdbx_strand_id
1 'polypeptide(L)'
;MAPADGHAAGTGRGLPLLLTAPPADAPSPREVLQHRPLLFFGGKGGVGKTTLAAAVAVGSADAGRRTLLVSTDPAHSVGDVLRIGLGNEPSGVLPNLWALEIDPTEEADRYIAGVKERIAEVTPPRLAAEVERQIDVARVSPGAEEAALFDRFTRLMEEAGTGYERVVFDTAPLGHTLRLLALPEQLQQWIRGLIGRRRQVNVMRRMWRNVAGAAAGEARPDDPVLEALEERRARFARARDALTDPTRAAFVFVVTPERLPILETERATRILERYRIPVGAVVVNRVLPAAAEGPFAERRRDEEAGHLDDIRRRFAAHALLGVPQLPRDVQGLDDLRRLWEVLGRALPR
;
A
#
# COMPACT_ATOMS: atom_id res chain seq x y z
N MET A 1 52.78 -3.99 -33.71
CA MET A 1 51.60 -3.84 -34.56
C MET A 1 50.61 -4.90 -34.15
N ALA A 2 49.68 -4.54 -33.25
CA ALA A 2 48.61 -5.41 -32.79
C ALA A 2 47.30 -4.58 -32.88
N PRO A 3 46.20 -5.12 -33.42
CA PRO A 3 44.97 -4.38 -33.53
C PRO A 3 44.21 -4.37 -32.20
N ALA A 4 43.65 -3.22 -31.91
CA ALA A 4 42.77 -2.99 -30.80
C ALA A 4 41.41 -3.69 -31.06
N ASP A 5 41.07 -4.64 -30.20
CA ASP A 5 39.74 -5.22 -30.19
C ASP A 5 38.80 -4.28 -29.44
N GLY A 6 37.94 -3.61 -30.22
CA GLY A 6 36.84 -2.82 -29.73
C GLY A 6 35.80 -3.72 -29.03
N HIS A 7 35.60 -3.51 -27.73
CA HIS A 7 34.48 -4.03 -27.02
C HIS A 7 33.21 -3.30 -27.53
N ALA A 8 32.53 -3.92 -28.50
CA ALA A 8 31.21 -3.57 -28.90
C ALA A 8 30.30 -3.79 -27.72
N ALA A 9 29.82 -2.68 -27.13
CA ALA A 9 28.74 -2.67 -26.16
C ALA A 9 27.51 -3.31 -26.82
N GLY A 10 27.21 -4.55 -26.43
CA GLY A 10 26.04 -5.26 -26.83
C GLY A 10 24.81 -4.52 -26.33
N THR A 11 24.17 -3.76 -27.21
CA THR A 11 22.86 -3.19 -27.00
C THR A 11 21.87 -4.33 -26.84
N GLY A 12 21.59 -4.70 -25.58
CA GLY A 12 20.62 -5.72 -25.21
C GLY A 12 19.25 -5.38 -25.77
N ARG A 13 18.84 -6.08 -26.80
CA ARG A 13 17.48 -6.12 -27.33
C ARG A 13 16.61 -7.01 -26.41
N GLY A 14 16.33 -6.53 -25.19
CA GLY A 14 15.31 -7.07 -24.31
C GLY A 14 14.33 -5.94 -24.03
N LEU A 15 13.44 -5.64 -25.00
CA LEU A 15 12.43 -4.61 -24.84
C LEU A 15 11.38 -5.07 -23.82
N PRO A 16 11.04 -4.23 -22.83
CA PRO A 16 9.83 -4.40 -22.07
C PRO A 16 8.64 -4.37 -23.03
N LEU A 17 7.80 -5.38 -22.95
CA LEU A 17 6.69 -5.54 -23.88
C LEU A 17 5.42 -4.95 -23.24
N LEU A 18 4.80 -4.01 -23.92
CA LEU A 18 3.38 -3.76 -23.72
C LEU A 18 2.66 -5.02 -24.21
N LEU A 19 2.27 -5.89 -23.29
CA LEU A 19 1.66 -7.18 -23.62
C LEU A 19 0.22 -7.01 -24.11
N THR A 20 -0.48 -5.97 -23.64
CA THR A 20 -1.83 -5.62 -24.08
C THR A 20 -2.07 -4.14 -23.78
N ALA A 21 -2.58 -3.40 -24.76
CA ALA A 21 -3.01 -2.02 -24.58
C ALA A 21 -4.23 -1.96 -23.64
N PRO A 22 -4.36 -0.91 -22.80
CA PRO A 22 -5.56 -0.73 -22.01
C PRO A 22 -6.78 -0.49 -22.91
N PRO A 23 -8.01 -0.73 -22.42
CA PRO A 23 -9.22 -0.26 -23.07
C PRO A 23 -9.13 1.25 -23.36
N ALA A 24 -9.80 1.70 -24.43
CA ALA A 24 -9.69 3.10 -24.91
C ALA A 24 -10.01 4.15 -23.83
N ASP A 25 -10.89 3.81 -22.89
CA ASP A 25 -11.33 4.69 -21.80
C ASP A 25 -10.49 4.57 -20.52
N ALA A 26 -9.52 3.64 -20.47
CA ALA A 26 -8.68 3.45 -19.30
C ALA A 26 -7.43 4.35 -19.35
N PRO A 27 -6.95 4.87 -18.20
CA PRO A 27 -5.73 5.65 -18.17
C PRO A 27 -4.54 4.81 -18.66
N SER A 28 -3.61 5.46 -19.36
CA SER A 28 -2.41 4.76 -19.81
C SER A 28 -1.58 4.29 -18.59
N PRO A 29 -0.88 3.15 -18.66
CA PRO A 29 0.01 2.70 -17.60
C PRO A 29 1.05 3.76 -17.22
N ARG A 30 1.48 4.55 -18.20
CA ARG A 30 2.39 5.67 -17.99
C ARG A 30 1.78 6.73 -17.08
N GLU A 31 0.56 7.14 -17.38
CA GLU A 31 -0.17 8.11 -16.59
C GLU A 31 -0.36 7.60 -15.14
N VAL A 32 -0.73 6.34 -14.97
CA VAL A 32 -0.85 5.71 -13.65
C VAL A 32 0.47 5.77 -12.90
N LEU A 33 1.54 5.19 -13.46
CA LEU A 33 2.83 5.07 -12.79
C LEU A 33 3.55 6.41 -12.60
N GLN A 34 3.28 7.42 -13.44
CA GLN A 34 3.95 8.71 -13.36
C GLN A 34 3.14 9.77 -12.61
N HIS A 35 1.81 9.70 -12.56
CA HIS A 35 1.00 10.83 -12.12
C HIS A 35 0.08 10.58 -10.93
N ARG A 36 -0.27 9.32 -10.58
CA ARG A 36 -1.17 9.07 -9.45
C ARG A 36 -0.50 9.43 -8.12
N PRO A 37 -1.15 10.20 -7.25
CA PRO A 37 -0.62 10.52 -5.91
C PRO A 37 -0.49 9.31 -5.00
N LEU A 38 -1.39 8.33 -5.13
CA LEU A 38 -1.43 7.11 -4.32
C LEU A 38 -1.24 5.89 -5.23
N LEU A 39 -0.15 5.17 -5.03
CA LEU A 39 0.12 3.92 -5.74
C LEU A 39 0.25 2.76 -4.74
N PHE A 40 -0.42 1.66 -5.04
CA PHE A 40 -0.38 0.45 -4.22
C PHE A 40 0.15 -0.71 -5.04
N PHE A 41 1.26 -1.30 -4.61
CA PHE A 41 1.84 -2.49 -5.26
C PHE A 41 1.38 -3.74 -4.54
N GLY A 42 0.61 -4.58 -5.24
CA GLY A 42 0.09 -5.84 -4.73
C GLY A 42 0.56 -7.04 -5.55
N GLY A 43 0.52 -8.22 -4.97
CA GLY A 43 0.91 -9.47 -5.62
C GLY A 43 1.32 -10.53 -4.61
N LYS A 44 1.56 -11.74 -5.07
CA LYS A 44 2.06 -12.85 -4.25
C LYS A 44 3.44 -12.54 -3.66
N GLY A 45 3.83 -13.21 -2.58
CA GLY A 45 5.19 -13.15 -2.05
C GLY A 45 6.22 -13.57 -3.11
N GLY A 46 7.34 -12.82 -3.21
CA GLY A 46 8.45 -13.15 -4.09
C GLY A 46 8.31 -12.76 -5.56
N VAL A 47 7.20 -12.15 -6.01
CA VAL A 47 7.01 -11.74 -7.41
C VAL A 47 7.75 -10.45 -7.78
N GLY A 48 8.35 -9.73 -6.82
CA GLY A 48 9.12 -8.50 -7.05
C GLY A 48 8.33 -7.20 -6.81
N LYS A 49 7.29 -7.22 -5.99
CA LYS A 49 6.51 -6.03 -5.59
C LYS A 49 7.39 -4.90 -5.06
N THR A 50 8.16 -5.18 -4.02
CA THR A 50 9.06 -4.25 -3.34
C THR A 50 10.03 -3.59 -4.30
N THR A 51 10.65 -4.38 -5.16
CA THR A 51 11.62 -3.89 -6.15
C THR A 51 10.97 -2.93 -7.14
N LEU A 52 9.77 -3.26 -7.62
CA LEU A 52 9.03 -2.41 -8.56
C LEU A 52 8.48 -1.15 -7.88
N ALA A 53 7.95 -1.26 -6.66
CA ALA A 53 7.51 -0.12 -5.86
C ALA A 53 8.67 0.86 -5.60
N ALA A 54 9.83 0.33 -5.19
CA ALA A 54 11.03 1.12 -4.96
C ALA A 54 11.54 1.80 -6.25
N ALA A 55 11.52 1.09 -7.40
CA ALA A 55 11.93 1.67 -8.68
C ALA A 55 11.01 2.82 -9.10
N VAL A 56 9.69 2.69 -8.91
CA VAL A 56 8.73 3.77 -9.19
C VAL A 56 8.90 4.94 -8.23
N ALA A 57 9.18 4.69 -6.95
CA ALA A 57 9.43 5.74 -5.96
C ALA A 57 10.72 6.52 -6.28
N VAL A 58 11.83 5.82 -6.61
CA VAL A 58 13.09 6.43 -7.03
C VAL A 58 12.89 7.25 -8.31
N GLY A 59 12.25 6.70 -9.34
CA GLY A 59 11.98 7.41 -10.58
C GLY A 59 11.09 8.64 -10.41
N SER A 60 10.15 8.60 -9.45
CA SER A 60 9.30 9.75 -9.10
C SER A 60 10.12 10.86 -8.43
N ALA A 61 11.00 10.49 -7.50
CA ALA A 61 11.88 11.42 -6.79
C ALA A 61 12.92 12.05 -7.72
N ASP A 62 13.53 11.27 -8.62
CA ASP A 62 14.46 11.77 -9.65
C ASP A 62 13.76 12.74 -10.63
N ALA A 63 12.43 12.60 -10.82
CA ALA A 63 11.61 13.56 -11.55
C ALA A 63 11.21 14.81 -10.73
N GLY A 64 11.77 14.99 -9.54
CA GLY A 64 11.57 16.15 -8.67
C GLY A 64 10.35 16.08 -7.75
N ARG A 65 9.62 14.95 -7.70
CA ARG A 65 8.41 14.81 -6.86
C ARG A 65 8.76 14.36 -5.45
N ARG A 66 8.25 15.06 -4.46
CA ARG A 66 8.35 14.63 -3.06
C ARG A 66 7.58 13.33 -2.88
N THR A 67 8.30 12.23 -2.71
CA THR A 67 7.77 10.88 -2.71
C THR A 67 8.04 10.18 -1.39
N LEU A 68 7.05 9.51 -0.84
CA LEU A 68 7.17 8.62 0.31
C LEU A 68 6.95 7.18 -0.16
N LEU A 69 7.91 6.30 0.14
CA LEU A 69 7.80 4.85 -0.05
C LEU A 69 7.49 4.22 1.29
N VAL A 70 6.38 3.49 1.36
CA VAL A 70 5.88 2.84 2.57
C VAL A 70 5.84 1.34 2.36
N SER A 71 6.55 0.58 3.18
CA SER A 71 6.37 -0.87 3.26
C SER A 71 5.42 -1.24 4.40
N THR A 72 4.48 -2.13 4.10
CA THR A 72 3.64 -2.81 5.08
C THR A 72 3.92 -4.31 5.11
N ASP A 73 4.97 -4.77 4.42
CA ASP A 73 5.42 -6.16 4.42
C ASP A 73 6.34 -6.38 5.63
N PRO A 74 5.99 -7.29 6.56
CA PRO A 74 6.80 -7.55 7.75
C PRO A 74 8.18 -8.14 7.46
N ALA A 75 8.47 -8.48 6.20
CA ALA A 75 9.77 -9.00 5.80
C ALA A 75 10.88 -7.93 5.69
N HIS A 76 10.60 -6.65 5.98
CA HIS A 76 11.55 -5.53 5.94
C HIS A 76 12.36 -5.44 4.63
N SER A 77 11.71 -5.68 3.51
CA SER A 77 12.35 -5.87 2.22
C SER A 77 12.71 -4.57 1.49
N VAL A 78 12.14 -3.43 1.88
CA VAL A 78 12.44 -2.11 1.27
C VAL A 78 13.82 -1.63 1.68
N GLY A 79 14.17 -1.75 2.97
CA GLY A 79 15.49 -1.42 3.50
C GLY A 79 16.58 -2.23 2.81
N ASP A 80 16.36 -3.54 2.60
CA ASP A 80 17.29 -4.42 1.89
C ASP A 80 17.50 -3.99 0.42
N VAL A 81 16.41 -3.69 -0.29
CA VAL A 81 16.46 -3.24 -1.69
C VAL A 81 17.15 -1.89 -1.82
N LEU A 82 16.90 -0.96 -0.91
CA LEU A 82 17.53 0.37 -0.88
C LEU A 82 18.94 0.35 -0.26
N ARG A 83 19.32 -0.72 0.45
CA ARG A 83 20.58 -0.88 1.23
C ARG A 83 20.72 0.16 2.34
N ILE A 84 19.64 0.43 3.05
CA ILE A 84 19.61 1.34 4.20
C ILE A 84 18.76 0.74 5.31
N GLY A 85 19.05 1.10 6.57
CA GLY A 85 18.18 0.77 7.70
C GLY A 85 16.95 1.67 7.69
N LEU A 86 15.77 1.09 7.73
CA LEU A 86 14.49 1.79 7.84
C LEU A 86 13.79 1.42 9.14
N GLY A 87 12.90 2.28 9.59
CA GLY A 87 12.01 2.05 10.74
C GLY A 87 10.64 2.63 10.46
N ASN A 88 9.82 2.75 11.50
CA ASN A 88 8.43 3.23 11.43
C ASN A 88 8.26 4.70 11.07
N GLU A 89 9.33 5.50 11.11
CA GLU A 89 9.28 6.92 10.75
C GLU A 89 9.99 7.20 9.42
N PRO A 90 9.50 8.18 8.64
CA PRO A 90 10.08 8.50 7.34
C PRO A 90 11.56 8.89 7.46
N SER A 91 12.43 8.14 6.79
CA SER A 91 13.86 8.39 6.69
C SER A 91 14.22 8.85 5.27
N GLY A 92 15.05 9.89 5.14
CA GLY A 92 15.52 10.39 3.85
C GLY A 92 16.43 9.37 3.14
N VAL A 93 16.14 9.08 1.89
CA VAL A 93 16.89 8.11 1.05
C VAL A 93 17.75 8.84 0.02
N LEU A 94 17.17 9.79 -0.68
CA LEU A 94 17.80 10.68 -1.65
C LEU A 94 16.95 11.97 -1.73
N PRO A 95 17.39 13.03 -2.44
CA PRO A 95 16.57 14.21 -2.63
C PRO A 95 15.17 13.83 -3.15
N ASN A 96 14.14 14.34 -2.48
CA ASN A 96 12.72 14.07 -2.74
C ASN A 96 12.23 12.63 -2.48
N LEU A 97 13.04 11.75 -1.88
CA LEU A 97 12.59 10.41 -1.49
C LEU A 97 12.78 10.18 0.01
N TRP A 98 11.69 9.79 0.64
CA TRP A 98 11.66 9.24 1.99
C TRP A 98 11.11 7.84 1.95
N ALA A 99 11.54 6.99 2.88
CA ALA A 99 11.03 5.64 3.02
C ALA A 99 10.83 5.28 4.49
N LEU A 100 9.87 4.39 4.74
CA LEU A 100 9.63 3.78 6.05
C LEU A 100 9.13 2.33 5.89
N GLU A 101 9.33 1.53 6.93
CA GLU A 101 8.80 0.19 7.07
C GLU A 101 7.96 0.12 8.34
N ILE A 102 6.69 -0.24 8.20
CA ILE A 102 5.76 -0.32 9.32
C ILE A 102 5.96 -1.67 10.02
N ASP A 103 6.41 -1.63 11.28
CA ASP A 103 6.34 -2.78 12.17
C ASP A 103 4.94 -2.87 12.79
N PRO A 104 4.18 -3.96 12.53
CA PRO A 104 2.81 -4.10 13.03
C PRO A 104 2.72 -4.08 14.55
N THR A 105 3.71 -4.66 15.24
CA THR A 105 3.72 -4.76 16.70
C THR A 105 3.99 -3.40 17.33
N GLU A 106 4.99 -2.70 16.84
CA GLU A 106 5.32 -1.35 17.32
C GLU A 106 4.18 -0.36 17.04
N GLU A 107 3.51 -0.47 15.89
CA GLU A 107 2.37 0.37 15.56
C GLU A 107 1.15 0.05 16.44
N ALA A 108 0.91 -1.21 16.77
CA ALA A 108 -0.12 -1.60 17.72
C ALA A 108 0.16 -1.02 19.12
N ASP A 109 1.40 -1.06 19.58
CA ASP A 109 1.81 -0.47 20.85
C ASP A 109 1.60 1.04 20.90
N ARG A 110 2.02 1.74 19.85
CA ARG A 110 1.83 3.18 19.70
C ARG A 110 0.34 3.54 19.67
N TYR A 111 -0.45 2.78 18.95
CA TYR A 111 -1.89 2.95 18.87
C TYR A 111 -2.56 2.82 20.24
N ILE A 112 -2.23 1.76 20.98
CA ILE A 112 -2.77 1.52 22.32
C ILE A 112 -2.32 2.60 23.32
N ALA A 113 -1.07 3.05 23.26
CA ALA A 113 -0.59 4.14 24.09
C ALA A 113 -1.41 5.42 23.87
N GLY A 114 -1.67 5.80 22.61
CA GLY A 114 -2.51 6.95 22.29
C GLY A 114 -3.99 6.78 22.68
N VAL A 115 -4.50 5.54 22.73
CA VAL A 115 -5.85 5.27 23.28
C VAL A 115 -5.86 5.45 24.78
N LYS A 116 -4.84 4.95 25.51
CA LYS A 116 -4.70 5.11 26.96
C LYS A 116 -4.64 6.56 27.37
N GLU A 117 -3.82 7.38 26.73
CA GLU A 117 -3.67 8.81 27.01
C GLU A 117 -5.04 9.51 26.90
N ARG A 118 -5.75 9.34 25.81
CA ARG A 118 -7.07 9.98 25.62
C ARG A 118 -8.13 9.52 26.58
N ILE A 119 -8.11 8.24 26.97
CA ILE A 119 -9.07 7.70 27.93
C ILE A 119 -8.72 8.17 29.35
N ALA A 120 -7.43 8.30 29.69
CA ALA A 120 -6.99 8.80 31.01
C ALA A 120 -7.52 10.21 31.29
N GLU A 121 -7.59 11.08 30.29
CA GLU A 121 -8.12 12.46 30.43
C GLU A 121 -9.58 12.53 30.91
N VAL A 122 -10.37 11.48 30.62
CA VAL A 122 -11.83 11.43 30.91
C VAL A 122 -12.20 10.38 31.94
N THR A 123 -11.24 9.57 32.38
CA THR A 123 -11.49 8.47 33.34
C THR A 123 -11.30 8.95 34.77
N PRO A 124 -12.29 8.78 35.65
CA PRO A 124 -12.11 9.05 37.06
C PRO A 124 -10.96 8.21 37.65
N PRO A 125 -10.12 8.75 38.55
CA PRO A 125 -8.95 8.04 39.11
C PRO A 125 -9.27 6.66 39.69
N ARG A 126 -10.45 6.50 40.28
CA ARG A 126 -10.94 5.23 40.85
C ARG A 126 -11.18 4.11 39.84
N LEU A 127 -11.35 4.44 38.56
CA LEU A 127 -11.60 3.49 37.47
C LEU A 127 -10.39 3.33 36.55
N ALA A 128 -9.34 4.13 36.71
CA ALA A 128 -8.20 4.17 35.80
C ALA A 128 -7.53 2.78 35.65
N ALA A 129 -7.23 2.10 36.75
CA ALA A 129 -6.57 0.79 36.73
C ALA A 129 -7.43 -0.31 36.07
N GLU A 130 -8.75 -0.25 36.18
CA GLU A 130 -9.64 -1.21 35.53
C GLU A 130 -9.73 -0.95 34.03
N VAL A 131 -9.84 0.31 33.64
CA VAL A 131 -9.87 0.71 32.24
C VAL A 131 -8.55 0.38 31.53
N GLU A 132 -7.41 0.63 32.18
CA GLU A 132 -6.09 0.25 31.66
C GLU A 132 -6.00 -1.27 31.41
N ARG A 133 -6.42 -2.09 32.37
CA ARG A 133 -6.44 -3.56 32.18
C ARG A 133 -7.31 -3.99 31.01
N GLN A 134 -8.48 -3.36 30.80
CA GLN A 134 -9.34 -3.67 29.66
C GLN A 134 -8.70 -3.29 28.32
N ILE A 135 -7.98 -2.17 28.27
CA ILE A 135 -7.23 -1.75 27.10
C ILE A 135 -6.08 -2.72 26.81
N ASP A 136 -5.35 -3.18 27.84
CA ASP A 136 -4.27 -4.17 27.69
C ASP A 136 -4.78 -5.52 27.17
N VAL A 137 -5.95 -5.95 27.61
CA VAL A 137 -6.62 -7.14 27.05
C VAL A 137 -7.02 -6.93 25.60
N ALA A 138 -7.49 -5.73 25.24
CA ALA A 138 -7.83 -5.40 23.88
C ALA A 138 -6.60 -5.42 22.95
N ARG A 139 -5.40 -5.08 23.45
CA ARG A 139 -4.13 -5.11 22.70
C ARG A 139 -3.80 -6.49 22.14
N VAL A 140 -4.04 -7.53 22.93
CA VAL A 140 -3.76 -8.94 22.53
C VAL A 140 -4.94 -9.60 21.83
N SER A 141 -6.02 -8.85 21.61
CA SER A 141 -7.20 -9.36 20.91
C SER A 141 -6.96 -9.45 19.40
N PRO A 142 -7.45 -10.51 18.73
CA PRO A 142 -7.39 -10.59 17.28
C PRO A 142 -7.99 -9.35 16.63
N GLY A 143 -7.28 -8.74 15.67
CA GLY A 143 -7.71 -7.55 14.96
C GLY A 143 -7.15 -6.22 15.50
N ALA A 144 -6.44 -6.22 16.64
CA ALA A 144 -5.85 -4.99 17.20
C ALA A 144 -4.70 -4.46 16.32
N GLU A 145 -3.82 -5.35 15.88
CA GLU A 145 -2.73 -5.01 14.97
C GLU A 145 -3.26 -4.51 13.62
N GLU A 146 -4.25 -5.20 13.06
CA GLU A 146 -4.88 -4.79 11.81
C GLU A 146 -5.55 -3.41 11.92
N ALA A 147 -6.17 -3.10 13.06
CA ALA A 147 -6.78 -1.80 13.29
C ALA A 147 -5.73 -0.69 13.42
N ALA A 148 -4.62 -0.95 14.07
CA ALA A 148 -3.49 -0.02 14.20
C ALA A 148 -2.82 0.22 12.84
N LEU A 149 -2.52 -0.84 12.10
CA LEU A 149 -1.99 -0.75 10.73
C LEU A 149 -2.91 0.04 9.82
N PHE A 150 -4.22 -0.19 9.90
CA PHE A 150 -5.18 0.55 9.09
C PHE A 150 -5.25 2.04 9.46
N ASP A 151 -5.19 2.37 10.75
CA ASP A 151 -5.14 3.76 11.21
C ASP A 151 -3.85 4.46 10.70
N ARG A 152 -2.69 3.80 10.79
CA ARG A 152 -1.42 4.31 10.23
C ARG A 152 -1.49 4.49 8.73
N PHE A 153 -1.99 3.48 8.03
CA PHE A 153 -2.16 3.48 6.59
C PHE A 153 -3.02 4.66 6.11
N THR A 154 -4.15 4.92 6.79
CA THR A 154 -5.03 6.03 6.43
C THR A 154 -4.40 7.40 6.70
N ARG A 155 -3.59 7.54 7.75
CA ARG A 155 -2.81 8.76 8.01
C ARG A 155 -1.79 9.01 6.91
N LEU A 156 -1.04 7.99 6.52
CA LEU A 156 -0.06 8.09 5.44
C LEU A 156 -0.71 8.41 4.08
N MET A 157 -1.94 7.94 3.84
CA MET A 157 -2.70 8.34 2.65
C MET A 157 -3.07 9.83 2.67
N GLU A 158 -3.38 10.40 3.85
CA GLU A 158 -3.68 11.84 3.99
C GLU A 158 -2.43 12.72 3.76
N GLU A 159 -1.21 12.16 3.91
CA GLU A 159 0.03 12.86 3.58
C GLU A 159 0.19 13.09 2.06
N ALA A 160 -0.49 12.32 1.23
CA ALA A 160 -0.48 12.53 -0.22
C ALA A 160 -1.25 13.81 -0.59
N GLY A 161 -0.51 14.77 -1.14
CA GLY A 161 -1.02 16.10 -1.48
C GLY A 161 -0.79 17.18 -0.41
N THR A 162 -0.29 16.81 0.78
CA THR A 162 0.08 17.74 1.86
C THR A 162 1.58 17.70 2.13
N GLY A 163 2.08 16.65 2.76
CA GLY A 163 3.51 16.43 3.04
C GLY A 163 4.28 15.93 1.82
N TYR A 164 3.69 15.01 1.08
CA TYR A 164 4.27 14.39 -0.12
C TYR A 164 3.34 14.58 -1.32
N GLU A 165 3.92 14.73 -2.52
CA GLU A 165 3.16 14.76 -3.77
C GLU A 165 2.74 13.36 -4.20
N ARG A 166 3.46 12.34 -3.68
CA ARG A 166 3.18 10.93 -3.95
C ARG A 166 3.50 10.05 -2.75
N VAL A 167 2.63 9.06 -2.52
CA VAL A 167 2.88 7.96 -1.60
C VAL A 167 2.78 6.64 -2.36
N VAL A 168 3.84 5.86 -2.30
CA VAL A 168 3.93 4.52 -2.93
C VAL A 168 3.90 3.48 -1.81
N PHE A 169 2.89 2.63 -1.82
CA PHE A 169 2.73 1.55 -0.85
C PHE A 169 3.23 0.23 -1.45
N ASP A 170 4.27 -0.34 -0.87
CA ASP A 170 4.61 -1.75 -1.03
C ASP A 170 3.80 -2.55 -0.02
N THR A 171 2.82 -3.29 -0.51
CA THR A 171 1.86 -3.93 0.38
C THR A 171 2.26 -5.37 0.71
N ALA A 172 1.93 -5.81 1.93
CA ALA A 172 2.00 -7.21 2.33
C ALA A 172 1.26 -8.13 1.33
N PRO A 173 1.50 -9.44 1.33
CA PRO A 173 0.79 -10.37 0.45
C PRO A 173 -0.73 -10.16 0.47
N LEU A 174 -1.35 -10.20 -0.70
CA LEU A 174 -2.71 -9.78 -1.03
C LEU A 174 -3.81 -10.04 0.00
N GLY A 175 -3.73 -11.13 0.74
CA GLY A 175 -4.77 -11.51 1.71
C GLY A 175 -4.92 -10.52 2.87
N HIS A 176 -3.83 -9.99 3.41
CA HIS A 176 -3.85 -9.00 4.49
C HIS A 176 -4.24 -7.62 4.00
N THR A 177 -3.63 -7.14 2.92
CA THR A 177 -3.90 -5.80 2.37
C THR A 177 -5.34 -5.64 1.89
N LEU A 178 -5.88 -6.64 1.18
CA LEU A 178 -7.27 -6.61 0.72
C LEU A 178 -8.25 -6.63 1.90
N ARG A 179 -7.91 -7.33 2.98
CA ARG A 179 -8.70 -7.34 4.21
C ARG A 179 -8.69 -5.98 4.87
N LEU A 180 -7.53 -5.31 4.93
CA LEU A 180 -7.41 -3.93 5.41
C LEU A 180 -8.21 -2.94 4.57
N LEU A 181 -8.18 -3.07 3.24
CA LEU A 181 -8.92 -2.21 2.31
C LEU A 181 -10.44 -2.47 2.32
N ALA A 182 -10.87 -3.68 2.70
CA ALA A 182 -12.28 -4.02 2.89
C ALA A 182 -12.83 -3.61 4.27
N LEU A 183 -11.94 -3.31 5.23
CA LEU A 183 -12.30 -2.90 6.60
C LEU A 183 -13.08 -1.58 6.70
N PRO A 184 -12.91 -0.55 5.83
CA PRO A 184 -13.59 0.74 6.01
C PRO A 184 -15.10 0.62 6.22
N GLU A 185 -15.77 -0.29 5.52
CA GLU A 185 -17.23 -0.45 5.66
C GLU A 185 -17.63 -1.10 6.99
N GLN A 186 -16.91 -2.14 7.39
CA GLN A 186 -17.17 -2.86 8.64
C GLN A 186 -16.79 -2.00 9.86
N LEU A 187 -15.63 -1.35 9.81
CA LEU A 187 -15.16 -0.45 10.87
C LEU A 187 -16.05 0.79 10.99
N GLN A 188 -16.51 1.36 9.89
CA GLN A 188 -17.46 2.48 9.93
C GLN A 188 -18.79 2.09 10.59
N GLN A 189 -19.30 0.89 10.35
CA GLN A 189 -20.52 0.41 11.02
C GLN A 189 -20.29 0.20 12.52
N TRP A 190 -19.15 -0.40 12.87
CA TRP A 190 -18.78 -0.62 14.28
C TRP A 190 -18.56 0.71 15.02
N ILE A 191 -17.82 1.65 14.44
CA ILE A 191 -17.60 2.99 15.01
C ILE A 191 -18.94 3.73 15.14
N ARG A 192 -19.81 3.68 14.13
CA ARG A 192 -21.18 4.25 14.24
C ARG A 192 -21.94 3.66 15.41
N GLY A 193 -21.84 2.37 15.63
CA GLY A 193 -22.45 1.70 16.79
C GLY A 193 -21.87 2.18 18.13
N LEU A 194 -20.56 2.41 18.21
CA LEU A 194 -19.89 2.97 19.40
C LEU A 194 -20.31 4.42 19.66
N ILE A 195 -20.32 5.25 18.62
CA ILE A 195 -20.78 6.65 18.68
C ILE A 195 -22.24 6.71 19.16
N GLY A 196 -23.11 5.87 18.60
CA GLY A 196 -24.52 5.79 19.00
C GLY A 196 -24.69 5.44 20.48
N ARG A 197 -23.98 4.41 20.96
CA ARG A 197 -23.98 4.01 22.37
C ARG A 197 -23.43 5.11 23.28
N ARG A 198 -22.34 5.77 22.90
CA ARG A 198 -21.75 6.85 23.68
C ARG A 198 -22.68 8.06 23.79
N ARG A 199 -23.33 8.44 22.68
CA ARG A 199 -24.33 9.51 22.66
C ARG A 199 -25.51 9.20 23.57
N GLN A 200 -26.03 7.95 23.59
CA GLN A 200 -27.10 7.54 24.50
C GLN A 200 -26.68 7.66 25.97
N VAL A 201 -25.49 7.22 26.33
CA VAL A 201 -24.95 7.36 27.69
C VAL A 201 -24.86 8.83 28.09
N ASN A 202 -24.41 9.71 27.19
CA ASN A 202 -24.31 11.14 27.46
C ASN A 202 -25.67 11.80 27.61
N VAL A 203 -26.68 11.39 26.85
CA VAL A 203 -28.09 11.86 27.01
C VAL A 203 -28.64 11.42 28.36
N MET A 204 -28.47 10.14 28.73
CA MET A 204 -28.91 9.66 30.05
C MET A 204 -28.22 10.40 31.19
N ARG A 205 -26.90 10.63 31.10
CA ARG A 205 -26.16 11.44 32.10
C ARG A 205 -26.72 12.87 32.22
N ARG A 206 -27.11 13.52 31.13
CA ARG A 206 -27.71 14.83 31.13
C ARG A 206 -29.11 14.79 31.80
N MET A 207 -29.93 13.80 31.46
CA MET A 207 -31.26 13.62 32.09
C MET A 207 -31.16 13.40 33.59
N TRP A 208 -30.27 12.51 34.04
CA TRP A 208 -30.07 12.26 35.47
C TRP A 208 -29.58 13.49 36.23
N ARG A 209 -28.70 14.31 35.66
CA ARG A 209 -28.26 15.57 36.28
C ARG A 209 -29.38 16.56 36.40
N ASN A 210 -30.22 16.68 35.39
CA ASN A 210 -31.41 17.60 35.44
C ASN A 210 -32.42 17.15 36.47
N VAL A 211 -32.61 15.84 36.69
CA VAL A 211 -33.53 15.28 37.70
C VAL A 211 -32.95 15.37 39.10
N ALA A 212 -31.63 15.21 39.27
CA ALA A 212 -30.98 15.22 40.57
C ALA A 212 -30.72 16.62 41.16
N GLY A 213 -31.11 17.71 40.48
CA GLY A 213 -30.98 19.08 41.00
C GLY A 213 -29.53 19.49 41.31
N ALA A 214 -28.54 18.81 40.80
CA ALA A 214 -27.14 19.13 41.02
C ALA A 214 -26.82 20.46 40.32
N ALA A 215 -26.41 21.45 41.10
CA ALA A 215 -25.97 22.76 40.64
C ALA A 215 -24.94 22.57 39.51
N ALA A 216 -25.10 23.39 38.49
CA ALA A 216 -24.31 23.34 37.26
C ALA A 216 -22.83 23.51 37.55
N GLY A 217 -22.14 22.39 37.78
CA GLY A 217 -20.73 22.27 37.49
C GLY A 217 -20.59 22.29 35.96
N GLU A 218 -19.72 23.13 35.43
CA GLU A 218 -19.49 23.38 34.03
C GLU A 218 -19.59 22.10 33.20
N ALA A 219 -20.61 22.04 32.32
CA ALA A 219 -20.72 21.01 31.34
C ALA A 219 -19.47 21.13 30.46
N ARG A 220 -18.51 20.18 30.55
CA ARG A 220 -17.55 20.01 29.47
C ARG A 220 -18.39 19.64 28.25
N PRO A 221 -18.54 20.52 27.27
CA PRO A 221 -19.42 20.27 26.11
C PRO A 221 -18.84 19.17 25.23
N ASP A 222 -17.55 18.88 25.38
CA ASP A 222 -16.82 17.97 24.49
C ASP A 222 -16.49 16.67 25.21
N ASP A 223 -16.94 15.55 24.63
CA ASP A 223 -16.54 14.20 25.02
C ASP A 223 -15.35 13.79 24.15
N PRO A 224 -14.08 13.83 24.66
CA PRO A 224 -12.88 13.57 23.83
C PRO A 224 -12.89 12.20 23.16
N VAL A 225 -13.57 11.22 23.79
CA VAL A 225 -13.73 9.87 23.20
C VAL A 225 -14.69 9.92 22.02
N LEU A 226 -15.78 10.67 22.11
CA LEU A 226 -16.73 10.84 21.02
C LEU A 226 -16.05 11.59 19.85
N GLU A 227 -15.34 12.67 20.14
CA GLU A 227 -14.60 13.46 19.16
C GLU A 227 -13.56 12.60 18.43
N ALA A 228 -12.74 11.82 19.15
CA ALA A 228 -11.77 10.89 18.56
C ALA A 228 -12.42 9.83 17.67
N LEU A 229 -13.59 9.32 18.05
CA LEU A 229 -14.34 8.36 17.22
C LEU A 229 -14.90 9.01 15.95
N GLU A 230 -15.39 10.25 16.05
CA GLU A 230 -15.91 11.01 14.91
C GLU A 230 -14.79 11.40 13.94
N GLU A 231 -13.66 11.85 14.45
CA GLU A 231 -12.46 12.13 13.65
C GLU A 231 -11.97 10.89 12.91
N ARG A 232 -11.88 9.75 13.60
CA ARG A 232 -11.50 8.48 12.97
C ARG A 232 -12.48 8.06 11.89
N ARG A 233 -13.79 8.20 12.15
CA ARG A 233 -14.82 7.92 11.15
C ARG A 233 -14.65 8.79 9.92
N ALA A 234 -14.39 10.09 10.11
CA ALA A 234 -14.17 11.02 9.01
C ALA A 234 -12.90 10.68 8.22
N ARG A 235 -11.80 10.30 8.90
CA ARG A 235 -10.56 9.85 8.24
C ARG A 235 -10.79 8.61 7.38
N PHE A 236 -11.48 7.62 7.91
CA PHE A 236 -11.80 6.39 7.15
C PHE A 236 -12.69 6.67 5.93
N ALA A 237 -13.61 7.63 6.03
CA ALA A 237 -14.41 8.05 4.89
C ALA A 237 -13.55 8.72 3.82
N ARG A 238 -12.67 9.67 4.19
CA ARG A 238 -11.73 10.32 3.26
C ARG A 238 -10.77 9.33 2.60
N ALA A 239 -10.25 8.36 3.38
CA ALA A 239 -9.38 7.32 2.85
C ALA A 239 -10.11 6.44 1.82
N ARG A 240 -11.36 6.07 2.08
CA ARG A 240 -12.19 5.33 1.13
C ARG A 240 -12.42 6.14 -0.16
N ASP A 241 -12.80 7.40 -0.02
CA ASP A 241 -13.04 8.28 -1.17
C ASP A 241 -11.76 8.42 -2.02
N ALA A 242 -10.60 8.56 -1.37
CA ALA A 242 -9.31 8.60 -2.06
C ALA A 242 -8.97 7.28 -2.76
N LEU A 243 -9.26 6.13 -2.14
CA LEU A 243 -8.99 4.80 -2.71
C LEU A 243 -9.88 4.49 -3.92
N THR A 244 -11.11 4.99 -3.94
CA THR A 244 -12.07 4.73 -5.02
C THR A 244 -12.02 5.77 -6.15
N ASP A 245 -11.27 6.84 -5.97
CA ASP A 245 -11.06 7.86 -6.99
C ASP A 245 -9.92 7.45 -7.95
N PRO A 246 -10.22 7.13 -9.23
CA PRO A 246 -9.24 6.68 -10.20
C PRO A 246 -8.24 7.78 -10.60
N THR A 247 -8.51 9.05 -10.25
CA THR A 247 -7.56 10.15 -10.47
C THR A 247 -6.55 10.27 -9.35
N ARG A 248 -6.85 9.75 -8.17
CA ARG A 248 -6.00 9.84 -6.97
C ARG A 248 -5.24 8.56 -6.67
N ALA A 249 -5.90 7.41 -6.80
CA ALA A 249 -5.33 6.12 -6.43
C ALA A 249 -5.30 5.14 -7.59
N ALA A 250 -4.31 4.25 -7.60
CA ALA A 250 -4.29 3.10 -8.46
C ALA A 250 -3.58 1.92 -7.81
N PHE A 251 -4.14 0.72 -7.99
CA PHE A 251 -3.47 -0.53 -7.69
C PHE A 251 -2.66 -1.00 -8.89
N VAL A 252 -1.43 -1.43 -8.63
CA VAL A 252 -0.53 -2.05 -9.60
C VAL A 252 -0.25 -3.47 -9.12
N PHE A 253 -0.79 -4.45 -9.81
CA PHE A 253 -0.47 -5.83 -9.50
C PHE A 253 0.83 -6.26 -10.14
N VAL A 254 1.64 -7.01 -9.38
CA VAL A 254 2.85 -7.66 -9.87
C VAL A 254 2.58 -9.16 -9.89
N VAL A 255 2.81 -9.78 -11.04
CA VAL A 255 2.62 -11.21 -11.26
C VAL A 255 3.83 -11.79 -12.01
N THR A 256 4.23 -13.01 -11.70
CA THR A 256 5.14 -13.79 -12.53
C THR A 256 4.34 -14.72 -13.45
N PRO A 257 4.88 -15.13 -14.63
CA PRO A 257 4.20 -16.05 -15.53
C PRO A 257 4.20 -17.48 -14.96
N GLU A 258 3.49 -17.65 -13.84
CA GLU A 258 3.34 -18.89 -13.09
C GLU A 258 1.90 -19.03 -12.61
N ARG A 259 1.41 -20.28 -12.55
CA ARG A 259 0.01 -20.59 -12.26
C ARG A 259 -0.53 -19.98 -10.96
N LEU A 260 0.20 -20.11 -9.85
CA LEU A 260 -0.30 -19.65 -8.54
C LEU A 260 -0.37 -18.12 -8.43
N PRO A 261 0.67 -17.35 -8.80
CA PRO A 261 0.57 -15.89 -8.84
C PRO A 261 -0.57 -15.38 -9.72
N ILE A 262 -0.80 -15.99 -10.89
CA ILE A 262 -1.88 -15.61 -11.80
C ILE A 262 -3.25 -15.75 -11.11
N LEU A 263 -3.52 -16.92 -10.50
CA LEU A 263 -4.81 -17.18 -9.85
C LEU A 263 -5.03 -16.29 -8.60
N GLU A 264 -3.99 -16.03 -7.82
CA GLU A 264 -4.08 -15.15 -6.66
C GLU A 264 -4.34 -13.70 -7.08
N THR A 265 -3.64 -13.22 -8.11
CA THR A 265 -3.84 -11.87 -8.66
C THR A 265 -5.24 -11.70 -9.23
N GLU A 266 -5.76 -12.70 -9.96
CA GLU A 266 -7.13 -12.66 -10.48
C GLU A 266 -8.18 -12.55 -9.37
N ARG A 267 -8.03 -13.32 -8.29
CA ARG A 267 -8.92 -13.22 -7.12
C ARG A 267 -8.86 -11.84 -6.48
N ALA A 268 -7.66 -11.30 -6.35
CA ALA A 268 -7.43 -9.98 -5.79
C ALA A 268 -8.04 -8.87 -6.64
N THR A 269 -7.88 -8.93 -7.95
CA THR A 269 -8.48 -7.98 -8.90
C THR A 269 -10.00 -7.95 -8.74
N ARG A 270 -10.65 -9.11 -8.72
CA ARG A 270 -12.11 -9.21 -8.52
C ARG A 270 -12.56 -8.62 -7.17
N ILE A 271 -11.75 -8.74 -6.12
CA ILE A 271 -12.06 -8.14 -4.82
C ILE A 271 -11.98 -6.62 -4.91
N LEU A 272 -10.92 -6.05 -5.51
CA LEU A 272 -10.78 -4.60 -5.68
C LEU A 272 -11.92 -4.02 -6.52
N GLU A 273 -12.30 -4.69 -7.63
CA GLU A 273 -13.43 -4.30 -8.47
C GLU A 273 -14.74 -4.25 -7.69
N ARG A 274 -15.00 -5.24 -6.81
CA ARG A 274 -16.18 -5.24 -5.93
C ARG A 274 -16.22 -4.01 -5.02
N TYR A 275 -15.06 -3.56 -4.55
CA TYR A 275 -14.93 -2.35 -3.72
C TYR A 275 -14.73 -1.07 -4.53
N ARG A 276 -14.78 -1.15 -5.86
CA ARG A 276 -14.57 -0.03 -6.80
C ARG A 276 -13.20 0.62 -6.65
N ILE A 277 -12.19 -0.15 -6.25
CA ILE A 277 -10.81 0.34 -6.16
C ILE A 277 -10.16 0.14 -7.53
N PRO A 278 -9.61 1.20 -8.15
CA PRO A 278 -9.10 1.13 -9.51
C PRO A 278 -7.82 0.30 -9.62
N VAL A 279 -7.82 -0.67 -10.54
CA VAL A 279 -6.63 -1.41 -10.95
C VAL A 279 -6.03 -0.70 -12.16
N GLY A 280 -4.89 -0.05 -11.97
CA GLY A 280 -4.25 0.78 -12.99
C GLY A 280 -3.39 0.00 -13.97
N ALA A 281 -2.75 -1.09 -13.53
CA ALA A 281 -1.92 -1.94 -14.38
C ALA A 281 -1.66 -3.31 -13.73
N VAL A 282 -1.32 -4.28 -14.57
CA VAL A 282 -0.74 -5.56 -14.14
C VAL A 282 0.66 -5.67 -14.75
N VAL A 283 1.68 -5.74 -13.90
CA VAL A 283 3.08 -5.89 -14.30
C VAL A 283 3.46 -7.37 -14.28
N VAL A 284 3.72 -7.93 -15.43
CA VAL A 284 4.21 -9.31 -15.60
C VAL A 284 5.73 -9.26 -15.46
N ASN A 285 6.22 -9.59 -14.28
CA ASN A 285 7.62 -9.54 -13.94
C ASN A 285 8.33 -10.86 -14.24
N ARG A 286 9.65 -10.80 -14.45
CA ARG A 286 10.52 -11.95 -14.73
C ARG A 286 10.14 -12.71 -16.00
N VAL A 287 9.68 -12.00 -17.03
CA VAL A 287 9.46 -12.60 -18.35
C VAL A 287 10.79 -13.05 -18.94
N LEU A 288 10.88 -14.27 -19.44
CA LEU A 288 12.11 -14.82 -19.98
C LEU A 288 12.58 -13.97 -21.18
N PRO A 289 13.83 -13.44 -21.16
CA PRO A 289 14.35 -12.64 -22.27
C PRO A 289 14.41 -13.47 -23.57
N ALA A 290 14.07 -12.83 -24.68
CA ALA A 290 14.16 -13.47 -26.01
C ALA A 290 15.57 -13.97 -26.34
N ALA A 291 16.58 -13.29 -25.79
CA ALA A 291 18.01 -13.66 -25.96
C ALA A 291 18.46 -14.84 -25.08
N ALA A 292 17.61 -15.38 -24.21
CA ALA A 292 17.95 -16.57 -23.44
C ALA A 292 18.00 -17.78 -24.37
N GLU A 293 19.10 -18.52 -24.36
CA GLU A 293 19.36 -19.64 -25.26
C GLU A 293 19.61 -20.95 -24.49
N GLY A 294 19.49 -22.07 -25.18
CA GLY A 294 19.74 -23.41 -24.68
C GLY A 294 18.49 -24.18 -24.27
N PRO A 295 18.62 -25.51 -24.07
CA PRO A 295 17.50 -26.43 -23.89
C PRO A 295 16.63 -26.14 -22.68
N PHE A 296 17.16 -25.49 -21.63
CA PHE A 296 16.41 -25.04 -20.50
C PHE A 296 15.52 -23.84 -20.86
N ALA A 297 16.13 -22.85 -21.54
CA ALA A 297 15.42 -21.63 -21.94
C ALA A 297 14.28 -21.94 -22.95
N GLU A 298 14.50 -22.88 -23.86
CA GLU A 298 13.48 -23.34 -24.82
C GLU A 298 12.27 -23.94 -24.10
N ARG A 299 12.48 -24.93 -23.22
CA ARG A 299 11.39 -25.54 -22.44
C ARG A 299 10.68 -24.53 -21.56
N ARG A 300 11.43 -23.61 -20.91
CA ARG A 300 10.83 -22.57 -20.06
C ARG A 300 10.00 -21.61 -20.88
N ARG A 301 10.41 -21.27 -22.09
CA ARG A 301 9.67 -20.37 -23.00
C ARG A 301 8.34 -20.97 -23.45
N ASP A 302 8.32 -22.29 -23.76
CA ASP A 302 7.10 -22.97 -24.16
C ASP A 302 6.07 -23.00 -23.01
N GLU A 303 6.51 -23.28 -21.79
CA GLU A 303 5.67 -23.23 -20.60
C GLU A 303 5.16 -21.80 -20.32
N GLU A 304 6.05 -20.82 -20.39
CA GLU A 304 5.75 -19.41 -20.13
C GLU A 304 4.79 -18.83 -21.16
N ALA A 305 4.89 -19.24 -22.42
CA ALA A 305 3.96 -18.79 -23.47
C ALA A 305 2.49 -19.11 -23.09
N GLY A 306 2.21 -20.31 -22.59
CA GLY A 306 0.89 -20.67 -22.10
C GLY A 306 0.41 -19.82 -20.92
N HIS A 307 1.31 -19.48 -20.00
CA HIS A 307 1.00 -18.60 -18.87
C HIS A 307 0.78 -17.16 -19.30
N LEU A 308 1.57 -16.64 -20.24
CA LEU A 308 1.38 -15.29 -20.80
C LEU A 308 0.04 -15.16 -21.53
N ASP A 309 -0.39 -16.20 -22.26
CA ASP A 309 -1.71 -16.22 -22.89
C ASP A 309 -2.83 -16.29 -21.86
N ASP A 310 -2.66 -17.03 -20.78
CA ASP A 310 -3.61 -17.06 -19.66
C ASP A 310 -3.71 -15.69 -18.98
N ILE A 311 -2.59 -15.00 -18.74
CA ILE A 311 -2.55 -13.63 -18.23
C ILE A 311 -3.30 -12.67 -19.16
N ARG A 312 -3.03 -12.69 -20.47
CA ARG A 312 -3.72 -11.84 -21.46
C ARG A 312 -5.24 -12.02 -21.43
N ARG A 313 -5.71 -13.26 -21.32
CA ARG A 313 -7.16 -13.55 -21.24
C ARG A 313 -7.78 -13.05 -19.93
N ARG A 314 -7.16 -13.38 -18.79
CA ARG A 314 -7.72 -13.06 -17.46
C ARG A 314 -7.72 -11.58 -17.15
N PHE A 315 -6.72 -10.87 -17.62
CA PHE A 315 -6.54 -9.44 -17.36
C PHE A 315 -6.76 -8.57 -18.60
N ALA A 316 -7.59 -9.04 -19.53
CA ALA A 316 -7.87 -8.33 -20.80
C ALA A 316 -8.45 -6.92 -20.59
N ALA A 317 -9.10 -6.66 -19.44
CA ALA A 317 -9.63 -5.34 -19.09
C ALA A 317 -8.56 -4.37 -18.54
N HIS A 318 -7.33 -4.84 -18.36
CA HIS A 318 -6.26 -4.05 -17.73
C HIS A 318 -5.06 -3.91 -18.65
N ALA A 319 -4.29 -2.84 -18.46
CA ALA A 319 -3.02 -2.69 -19.12
C ALA A 319 -2.00 -3.71 -18.59
N LEU A 320 -1.34 -4.44 -19.49
CA LEU A 320 -0.32 -5.43 -19.15
C LEU A 320 1.07 -4.94 -19.56
N LEU A 321 1.96 -4.83 -18.59
CA LEU A 321 3.36 -4.43 -18.78
C LEU A 321 4.28 -5.62 -18.52
N GLY A 322 5.14 -6.00 -19.47
CA GLY A 322 6.14 -7.05 -19.28
C GLY A 322 7.48 -6.46 -18.80
N VAL A 323 8.05 -7.05 -17.75
CA VAL A 323 9.40 -6.76 -17.27
C VAL A 323 10.26 -8.01 -17.45
N PRO A 324 11.35 -7.94 -18.20
CA PRO A 324 12.19 -9.10 -18.44
C PRO A 324 12.89 -9.56 -17.15
N GLN A 325 13.18 -10.84 -17.05
CA GLN A 325 14.09 -11.37 -16.05
C GLN A 325 15.45 -10.70 -16.21
N LEU A 326 15.90 -10.00 -15.18
CA LEU A 326 17.20 -9.36 -15.17
C LEU A 326 18.30 -10.37 -14.85
N PRO A 327 19.54 -10.17 -15.36
CA PRO A 327 20.64 -11.12 -15.20
C PRO A 327 21.17 -11.19 -13.75
N ARG A 328 20.82 -10.23 -12.93
CA ARG A 328 21.18 -10.15 -11.50
C ARG A 328 20.06 -9.52 -10.69
N ASP A 329 20.10 -9.73 -9.40
CA ASP A 329 19.15 -9.09 -8.47
C ASP A 329 19.32 -7.57 -8.48
N VAL A 330 18.18 -6.87 -8.37
CA VAL A 330 18.12 -5.42 -8.31
C VAL A 330 18.40 -4.98 -6.89
N GLN A 331 19.47 -4.24 -6.68
CA GLN A 331 19.88 -3.74 -5.37
C GLN A 331 20.50 -2.35 -5.46
N GLY A 332 20.06 -1.48 -4.56
CA GLY A 332 20.54 -0.09 -4.49
C GLY A 332 19.98 0.80 -5.58
N LEU A 333 20.24 2.09 -5.44
CA LEU A 333 19.59 3.15 -6.23
C LEU A 333 19.84 3.06 -7.73
N ASP A 334 21.06 2.68 -8.14
CA ASP A 334 21.42 2.64 -9.57
C ASP A 334 20.68 1.52 -10.31
N ASP A 335 20.53 0.36 -9.69
CA ASP A 335 19.78 -0.74 -10.32
C ASP A 335 18.27 -0.43 -10.34
N LEU A 336 17.73 0.28 -9.31
CA LEU A 336 16.37 0.76 -9.29
C LEU A 336 16.10 1.80 -10.39
N ARG A 337 17.03 2.72 -10.64
CA ARG A 337 16.95 3.65 -11.78
C ARG A 337 16.91 2.93 -13.11
N ARG A 338 17.77 1.93 -13.30
CA ARG A 338 17.76 1.09 -14.52
C ARG A 338 16.43 0.36 -14.69
N LEU A 339 15.86 -0.18 -13.59
CA LEU A 339 14.57 -0.84 -13.65
C LEU A 339 13.46 0.15 -13.99
N TRP A 340 13.50 1.39 -13.45
CA TRP A 340 12.58 2.46 -13.81
C TRP A 340 12.68 2.83 -15.30
N GLU A 341 13.87 2.92 -15.88
CA GLU A 341 14.09 3.12 -17.32
C GLU A 341 13.49 1.97 -18.14
N VAL A 342 13.67 0.73 -17.68
CA VAL A 342 13.07 -0.45 -18.32
C VAL A 342 11.55 -0.33 -18.33
N LEU A 343 10.92 0.00 -17.20
CA LEU A 343 9.48 0.28 -17.13
C LEU A 343 9.08 1.44 -18.07
N GLY A 344 9.85 2.50 -18.08
CA GLY A 344 9.59 3.69 -18.91
C GLY A 344 9.57 3.41 -20.41
N ARG A 345 10.39 2.45 -20.90
CA ARG A 345 10.39 2.01 -22.30
C ARG A 345 9.17 1.19 -22.68
N ALA A 346 8.58 0.46 -21.71
CA ALA A 346 7.35 -0.31 -21.92
C ALA A 346 6.11 0.57 -22.01
N LEU A 347 6.21 1.83 -21.56
CA LEU A 347 5.08 2.74 -21.50
C LEU A 347 4.91 3.45 -22.85
N PRO A 348 3.77 3.35 -23.53
CA PRO A 348 3.52 4.11 -24.75
C PRO A 348 3.66 5.61 -24.47
N ARG A 349 4.20 6.34 -25.47
CA ARG A 349 4.38 7.80 -25.41
C ARG A 349 3.06 8.52 -25.40
#